data_b0f1ff0d6243bd43bdf5867fa76bdb11
#
_entry.id   b0f1ff0d6243bd43bdf5867fa76bdb11
#
_cell.length_a   1.000
_cell.length_b   1.000
_cell.length_c   1.000
_cell.angle_alpha   90.00
_cell.angle_beta   90.00
_cell.angle_gamma   90.00
#
_symmetry.space_group_name_H-M   'P 1'
#
loop_
_entity.id
_entity.type
_entity.pdbx_description
1 polymer ?
#
loop_
_entity_poly.entity_id
_entity_poly.type
_entity_poly.pdbx_seq_one_letter_code
_entity_poly.pdbx_strand_id
1 'polypeptide(L)'
;MPAAELFTCWAVPAAVASTCRCTPAAVLAVGDCDPAAKAINSASSGVPQMAHILNAMRRTSAQWLGVHVPREWNLDADRLSHPRMLGQVRADALARGIRTSVACIPNAIWDELRRAMLMPGGDAVFGGGGLGVVDTGAEPSAGSA
;
A
#
# COMPACT_ATOMS: atom_id res chain seq x y z
N MET A 1 10.35 -0.02 7.61
CA MET A 1 10.93 -0.23 6.24
C MET A 1 10.34 0.79 5.28
N PRO A 2 11.09 1.85 4.97
CA PRO A 2 10.51 3.02 4.29
C PRO A 2 9.93 2.75 2.90
N ALA A 3 10.51 1.81 2.13
CA ALA A 3 10.01 1.51 0.80
C ALA A 3 8.67 0.75 0.81
N ALA A 4 8.46 -0.14 1.78
CA ALA A 4 7.19 -0.83 1.95
C ALA A 4 6.09 0.15 2.36
N GLU A 5 6.39 1.07 3.28
CA GLU A 5 5.47 2.15 3.68
C GLU A 5 5.13 3.05 2.50
N LEU A 6 6.15 3.48 1.74
CA LEU A 6 5.94 4.31 0.55
C LEU A 6 5.08 3.58 -0.48
N PHE A 7 5.31 2.28 -0.70
CA PHE A 7 4.49 1.47 -1.59
C PHE A 7 3.04 1.43 -1.10
N THR A 8 2.80 1.22 0.19
CA THR A 8 1.46 1.20 0.78
C THR A 8 0.75 2.55 0.60
N CYS A 9 1.46 3.67 0.83
CA CYS A 9 0.93 5.01 0.59
C CYS A 9 0.45 5.21 -0.85
N TRP A 10 1.08 4.55 -1.82
CA TRP A 10 0.66 4.61 -3.22
C TRP A 10 -0.42 3.58 -3.55
N ALA A 11 -0.27 2.33 -3.11
CA ALA A 11 -1.14 1.21 -3.47
C ALA A 11 -2.57 1.37 -2.94
N VAL A 12 -2.73 1.86 -1.71
CA VAL A 12 -4.06 2.02 -1.08
C VAL A 12 -4.93 3.03 -1.84
N PRO A 13 -4.50 4.26 -2.12
CA PRO A 13 -5.29 5.19 -2.92
C PRO A 13 -5.58 4.67 -4.33
N ALA A 14 -4.63 3.95 -4.95
CA ALA A 14 -4.83 3.36 -6.26
C ALA A 14 -5.92 2.27 -6.25
N ALA A 15 -5.94 1.43 -5.20
CA ALA A 15 -6.97 0.42 -5.01
C ALA A 15 -8.36 1.06 -4.81
N VAL A 16 -8.44 2.11 -3.98
CA VAL A 16 -9.68 2.87 -3.76
C VAL A 16 -10.15 3.53 -5.05
N ALA A 17 -9.27 4.21 -5.77
CA ALA A 17 -9.57 4.87 -7.03
C ALA A 17 -10.10 3.88 -8.08
N SER A 18 -9.48 2.70 -8.19
CA SER A 18 -9.93 1.63 -9.08
C SER A 18 -11.31 1.10 -8.70
N THR A 19 -11.56 0.88 -7.41
CA THR A 19 -12.84 0.37 -6.90
C THR A 19 -13.97 1.39 -7.06
N CYS A 20 -13.70 2.66 -6.77
CA CYS A 20 -14.66 3.75 -6.88
C CYS A 20 -14.77 4.32 -8.30
N ARG A 21 -13.95 3.87 -9.25
CA ARG A 21 -13.84 4.41 -10.61
C ARG A 21 -13.67 5.93 -10.62
N CYS A 22 -12.83 6.43 -9.72
CA CYS A 22 -12.52 7.85 -9.60
C CYS A 22 -11.01 8.07 -9.71
N THR A 23 -10.62 9.28 -10.11
CA THR A 23 -9.22 9.70 -10.11
C THR A 23 -9.07 10.81 -9.08
N PRO A 24 -8.34 10.59 -7.98
CA PRO A 24 -8.15 11.62 -6.99
C PRO A 24 -7.29 12.76 -7.55
N ALA A 25 -7.69 14.01 -7.31
CA ALA A 25 -6.90 15.18 -7.65
C ALA A 25 -5.73 15.37 -6.67
N ALA A 26 -5.92 14.98 -5.41
CA ALA A 26 -4.92 15.04 -4.36
C ALA A 26 -5.02 13.82 -3.44
N VAL A 27 -3.87 13.41 -2.90
CA VAL A 27 -3.76 12.31 -1.93
C VAL A 27 -2.95 12.80 -0.74
N LEU A 28 -3.52 12.69 0.44
CA LEU A 28 -2.83 12.89 1.71
C LEU A 28 -2.42 11.52 2.25
N ALA A 29 -1.13 11.22 2.21
CA ALA A 29 -0.55 10.00 2.77
C ALA A 29 -0.12 10.26 4.22
N VAL A 30 -0.86 9.71 5.17
CA VAL A 30 -0.58 9.84 6.61
C VAL A 30 0.00 8.52 7.10
N GLY A 31 1.15 8.56 7.78
CA GLY A 31 1.81 7.37 8.31
C GLY A 31 2.85 7.70 9.36
N ASP A 32 3.37 6.67 10.03
CA ASP A 32 4.38 6.78 11.07
C ASP A 32 5.82 6.57 10.55
N CYS A 33 6.00 6.57 9.24
CA CYS A 33 7.30 6.46 8.57
C CYS A 33 7.77 7.84 8.06
N ASP A 34 8.56 8.56 8.85
CA ASP A 34 9.10 9.87 8.48
C ASP A 34 9.91 9.87 7.17
N PRO A 35 10.79 8.87 6.88
CA PRO A 35 11.45 8.80 5.58
C PRO A 35 10.53 8.67 4.38
N ALA A 36 9.41 7.97 4.51
CA ALA A 36 8.42 7.86 3.44
C ALA A 36 7.70 9.19 3.20
N ALA A 37 7.25 9.86 4.26
CA ALA A 37 6.62 11.17 4.17
C ALA A 37 7.56 12.23 3.55
N LYS A 38 8.83 12.26 3.97
CA LYS A 38 9.86 13.15 3.39
C LYS A 38 10.10 12.88 1.91
N ALA A 39 10.17 11.60 1.53
CA ALA A 39 10.38 11.21 0.13
C ALA A 39 9.19 11.65 -0.75
N ILE A 40 7.96 11.52 -0.28
CA ILE A 40 6.76 12.01 -0.98
C ILE A 40 6.87 13.53 -1.18
N ASN A 41 7.15 14.28 -0.12
CA ASN A 41 7.17 15.75 -0.16
C ASN A 41 8.32 16.32 -1.00
N SER A 42 9.50 15.70 -0.96
CA SER A 42 10.63 16.09 -1.81
C SER A 42 10.52 15.53 -3.22
N ALA A 43 9.62 14.58 -3.43
CA ALA A 43 9.46 13.81 -4.65
C ALA A 43 10.79 13.17 -5.11
N SER A 44 11.68 12.82 -4.17
CA SER A 44 13.00 12.25 -4.44
C SER A 44 13.44 11.33 -3.31
N SER A 45 14.32 10.39 -3.64
CA SER A 45 14.99 9.51 -2.68
C SER A 45 16.33 9.06 -3.23
N GLY A 46 17.34 8.96 -2.37
CA GLY A 46 18.60 8.31 -2.68
C GLY A 46 18.53 6.78 -2.67
N VAL A 47 17.42 6.20 -2.22
CA VAL A 47 17.16 4.75 -2.24
C VAL A 47 16.53 4.40 -3.58
N PRO A 48 17.17 3.56 -4.44
CA PRO A 48 16.67 3.27 -5.80
C PRO A 48 15.24 2.76 -5.83
N GLN A 49 14.87 1.87 -4.92
CA GLN A 49 13.53 1.30 -4.82
C GLN A 49 12.48 2.36 -4.51
N MET A 50 12.78 3.27 -3.58
CA MET A 50 11.89 4.39 -3.26
C MET A 50 11.79 5.37 -4.42
N ALA A 51 12.89 5.67 -5.10
CA ALA A 51 12.90 6.51 -6.29
C ALA A 51 12.03 5.92 -7.41
N HIS A 52 12.09 4.58 -7.60
CA HIS A 52 11.24 3.88 -8.56
C HIS A 52 9.75 4.05 -8.24
N ILE A 53 9.36 3.84 -6.99
CA ILE A 53 7.96 4.01 -6.52
C ILE A 53 7.52 5.48 -6.69
N LEU A 54 8.33 6.44 -6.30
CA LEU A 54 8.04 7.87 -6.48
C LEU A 54 7.83 8.24 -7.96
N ASN A 55 8.62 7.68 -8.86
CA ASN A 55 8.45 7.87 -10.30
C ASN A 55 7.12 7.28 -10.78
N ALA A 56 6.69 6.14 -10.24
CA ALA A 56 5.38 5.57 -10.54
C ALA A 56 4.25 6.46 -10.01
N MET A 57 4.36 6.99 -8.78
CA MET A 57 3.41 7.94 -8.20
C MET A 57 3.29 9.21 -9.05
N ARG A 58 4.40 9.75 -9.56
CA ARG A 58 4.40 10.95 -10.42
C ARG A 58 3.68 10.75 -11.76
N ARG A 59 3.59 9.51 -12.25
CA ARG A 59 2.81 9.21 -13.46
C ARG A 59 1.29 9.28 -13.23
N THR A 60 0.86 9.37 -11.98
CA THR A 60 -0.54 9.66 -11.65
C THR A 60 -0.79 11.17 -11.78
N SER A 61 -2.03 11.55 -12.04
CA SER A 61 -2.43 12.96 -12.09
C SER A 61 -2.63 13.59 -10.72
N ALA A 62 -2.51 12.81 -9.63
CA ALA A 62 -2.75 13.27 -8.28
C ALA A 62 -1.57 14.10 -7.74
N GLN A 63 -1.89 15.12 -6.96
CA GLN A 63 -0.93 15.78 -6.08
C GLN A 63 -0.75 14.95 -4.82
N TRP A 64 0.50 14.78 -4.36
CA TRP A 64 0.82 13.95 -3.21
C TRP A 64 1.38 14.80 -2.08
N LEU A 65 0.88 14.60 -0.88
CA LEU A 65 1.40 15.19 0.34
C LEU A 65 1.61 14.08 1.38
N GLY A 66 2.84 13.94 1.89
CA GLY A 66 3.18 13.02 2.98
C GLY A 66 3.10 13.75 4.33
N VAL A 67 2.43 13.14 5.28
CA VAL A 67 2.36 13.62 6.66
C VAL A 67 2.85 12.52 7.59
N HIS A 68 3.89 12.83 8.35
CA HIS A 68 4.35 11.96 9.43
C HIS A 68 3.54 12.25 10.70
N VAL A 69 3.05 11.19 11.34
CA VAL A 69 2.37 11.23 12.63
C VAL A 69 3.04 10.27 13.59
N PRO A 70 3.02 10.54 14.90
CA PRO A 70 3.46 9.58 15.91
C PRO A 70 2.70 8.25 15.77
N ARG A 71 3.37 7.14 16.07
CA ARG A 71 2.78 5.80 15.97
C ARG A 71 1.49 5.66 16.77
N GLU A 72 1.42 6.33 17.91
CA GLU A 72 0.25 6.35 18.79
C GLU A 72 -1.00 6.94 18.12
N TRP A 73 -0.82 7.73 17.07
CA TRP A 73 -1.92 8.31 16.28
C TRP A 73 -2.25 7.48 15.04
N ASN A 74 -1.42 6.47 14.73
CA ASN A 74 -1.60 5.59 13.57
C ASN A 74 -2.08 4.17 13.96
N LEU A 75 -2.71 4.04 15.13
CA LEU A 75 -3.05 2.73 15.73
C LEU A 75 -3.96 1.87 14.85
N ASP A 76 -4.95 2.45 14.18
CA ASP A 76 -5.87 1.69 13.35
C ASP A 76 -5.14 1.12 12.11
N ALA A 77 -4.22 1.88 11.51
CA ALA A 77 -3.40 1.41 10.40
C ALA A 77 -2.38 0.35 10.86
N ASP A 78 -1.74 0.54 12.03
CA ASP A 78 -0.84 -0.45 12.62
C ASP A 78 -1.57 -1.78 12.89
N ARG A 79 -2.77 -1.74 13.46
CA ARG A 79 -3.61 -2.92 13.69
C ARG A 79 -4.01 -3.61 12.38
N LEU A 80 -4.31 -2.85 11.32
CA LEU A 80 -4.64 -3.39 10.00
C LEU A 80 -3.46 -4.08 9.32
N SER A 81 -2.22 -3.74 9.69
CA SER A 81 -1.03 -4.45 9.20
C SER A 81 -0.89 -5.87 9.76
N HIS A 82 -1.66 -6.20 10.81
CA HIS A 82 -1.66 -7.51 11.44
C HIS A 82 -2.92 -8.32 11.03
N PRO A 83 -2.79 -9.37 10.20
CA PRO A 83 -3.95 -10.14 9.70
C PRO A 83 -4.89 -10.65 10.80
N ARG A 84 -4.34 -11.00 11.98
CA ARG A 84 -5.11 -11.47 13.13
C ARG A 84 -6.03 -10.40 13.71
N MET A 85 -5.72 -9.12 13.51
CA MET A 85 -6.49 -8.00 14.07
C MET A 85 -7.61 -7.53 13.13
N LEU A 86 -7.62 -7.99 11.88
CA LEU A 86 -8.55 -7.50 10.86
C LEU A 86 -10.03 -7.63 11.28
N GLY A 87 -10.40 -8.78 11.86
CA GLY A 87 -11.77 -9.01 12.34
C GLY A 87 -12.17 -8.03 13.42
N GLN A 88 -11.28 -7.77 14.38
CA GLN A 88 -11.52 -6.83 15.48
C GLN A 88 -11.61 -5.38 14.97
N VAL A 89 -10.70 -4.97 14.09
CA VAL A 89 -10.74 -3.62 13.49
C VAL A 89 -12.05 -3.38 12.74
N ARG A 90 -12.54 -4.39 12.00
CA ARG A 90 -13.83 -4.29 11.30
C ARG A 90 -15.00 -4.19 12.28
N ALA A 91 -14.98 -4.95 13.37
CA ALA A 91 -16.03 -4.89 14.40
C ALA A 91 -16.03 -3.52 15.10
N ASP A 92 -14.86 -3.01 15.48
CA ASP A 92 -14.69 -1.69 16.09
C ASP A 92 -15.16 -0.56 15.16
N ALA A 93 -14.86 -0.65 13.86
CA ALA A 93 -15.32 0.29 12.86
C ALA A 93 -16.85 0.28 12.73
N LEU A 94 -17.45 -0.91 12.68
CA LEU A 94 -18.91 -1.06 12.63
C LEU A 94 -19.59 -0.48 13.87
N ALA A 95 -19.02 -0.71 15.05
CA ALA A 95 -19.53 -0.13 16.31
C ALA A 95 -19.50 1.41 16.30
N ARG A 96 -18.59 2.01 15.54
CA ARG A 96 -18.50 3.47 15.32
C ARG A 96 -19.35 3.97 14.14
N GLY A 97 -20.16 3.10 13.53
CA GLY A 97 -20.97 3.43 12.36
C GLY A 97 -20.17 3.57 11.05
N ILE A 98 -18.91 3.09 11.01
CA ILE A 98 -18.03 3.14 9.85
C ILE A 98 -18.21 1.86 9.03
N ARG A 99 -18.63 2.01 7.79
CA ARG A 99 -18.68 0.89 6.85
C ARG A 99 -17.27 0.57 6.33
N THR A 100 -16.93 -0.72 6.29
CA THR A 100 -15.66 -1.21 5.76
C THR A 100 -15.90 -2.00 4.47
N SER A 101 -14.97 -1.90 3.55
CA SER A 101 -14.95 -2.68 2.30
C SER A 101 -13.56 -3.20 2.02
N VAL A 102 -13.46 -4.18 1.15
CA VAL A 102 -12.20 -4.69 0.63
C VAL A 102 -12.00 -4.13 -0.77
N ALA A 103 -10.84 -3.53 -1.00
CA ALA A 103 -10.42 -3.06 -2.32
C ALA A 103 -9.22 -3.89 -2.79
N CYS A 104 -9.21 -4.26 -4.07
CA CYS A 104 -8.09 -4.97 -4.67
C CYS A 104 -7.06 -3.96 -5.21
N ILE A 105 -5.79 -4.20 -4.92
CA ILE A 105 -4.70 -3.43 -5.53
C ILE A 105 -4.59 -3.84 -7.01
N PRO A 106 -4.64 -2.88 -7.95
CA PRO A 106 -4.51 -3.18 -9.38
C PRO A 106 -3.20 -3.89 -9.72
N ASN A 107 -3.23 -4.83 -10.67
CA ASN A 107 -2.05 -5.60 -11.08
C ASN A 107 -0.88 -4.70 -11.50
N ALA A 108 -1.15 -3.59 -12.19
CA ALA A 108 -0.11 -2.63 -12.59
C ALA A 108 0.69 -2.08 -11.38
N ILE A 109 0.05 -1.93 -10.22
CA ILE A 109 0.72 -1.50 -8.98
C ILE A 109 1.60 -2.63 -8.42
N TRP A 110 1.11 -3.87 -8.45
CA TRP A 110 1.91 -5.03 -8.06
C TRP A 110 3.12 -5.25 -8.95
N ASP A 111 3.00 -4.99 -10.25
CA ASP A 111 4.11 -5.10 -11.20
C ASP A 111 5.20 -4.07 -10.91
N GLU A 112 4.84 -2.86 -10.52
CA GLU A 112 5.82 -1.85 -10.10
C GLU A 112 6.53 -2.24 -8.81
N LEU A 113 5.81 -2.84 -7.83
CA LEU A 113 6.44 -3.38 -6.63
C LEU A 113 7.45 -4.48 -6.97
N ARG A 114 7.06 -5.44 -7.81
CA ARG A 114 7.97 -6.52 -8.24
C ARG A 114 9.22 -5.97 -8.90
N ARG A 115 9.09 -4.95 -9.77
CA ARG A 115 10.24 -4.28 -10.39
C ARG A 115 11.16 -3.64 -9.35
N ALA A 116 10.57 -2.93 -8.36
CA ALA A 116 11.34 -2.32 -7.28
C ALA A 116 12.08 -3.38 -6.44
N MET A 117 11.43 -4.51 -6.14
CA MET A 117 12.05 -5.60 -5.36
C MET A 117 13.21 -6.27 -6.12
N LEU A 118 13.14 -6.37 -7.44
CA LEU A 118 14.21 -6.95 -8.27
C LEU A 118 15.40 -6.01 -8.46
N MET A 119 15.33 -4.76 -8.01
CA MET A 119 16.47 -3.85 -8.04
C MET A 119 17.53 -4.27 -7.00
N PRO A 120 18.81 -3.99 -7.23
CA PRO A 120 19.87 -4.30 -6.26
C PRO A 120 19.53 -3.79 -4.85
N GLY A 121 19.64 -4.67 -3.86
CA GLY A 121 19.28 -4.35 -2.46
C GLY A 121 17.79 -4.35 -2.14
N GLY A 122 16.93 -4.80 -3.05
CA GLY A 122 15.49 -4.82 -2.85
C GLY A 122 15.05 -5.61 -1.62
N ASP A 123 15.62 -6.79 -1.40
CA ASP A 123 15.31 -7.64 -0.24
C ASP A 123 15.57 -6.94 1.09
N ALA A 124 16.67 -6.20 1.20
CA ALA A 124 17.02 -5.46 2.41
C ALA A 124 16.08 -4.27 2.66
N VAL A 125 15.57 -3.67 1.59
CA VAL A 125 14.72 -2.46 1.66
C VAL A 125 13.26 -2.80 1.95
N PHE A 126 12.77 -3.96 1.46
CA PHE A 126 11.41 -4.43 1.72
C PHE A 126 11.30 -5.44 2.88
N GLY A 127 12.46 -5.84 3.43
CA GLY A 127 12.57 -6.85 4.48
C GLY A 127 12.45 -8.26 3.92
N GLY A 128 13.49 -9.06 4.19
CA GLY A 128 13.63 -10.44 3.69
C GLY A 128 12.62 -11.47 4.22
N GLY A 129 11.41 -11.06 4.54
CA GLY A 129 10.28 -11.95 4.71
C GLY A 129 9.68 -12.20 3.34
N GLY A 130 10.01 -13.34 2.73
CA GLY A 130 9.47 -13.72 1.45
C GLY A 130 7.97 -13.47 1.41
N LEU A 131 7.51 -12.71 0.44
CA LEU A 131 6.11 -12.70 0.05
C LEU A 131 5.78 -14.15 -0.31
N GLY A 132 5.18 -14.88 0.66
CA GLY A 132 4.64 -16.19 0.38
C GLY A 132 3.73 -16.01 -0.83
N VAL A 133 4.08 -16.66 -1.91
CA VAL A 133 3.22 -16.79 -3.08
C VAL A 133 1.92 -17.36 -2.55
N VAL A 134 0.91 -16.54 -2.41
CA VAL A 134 -0.45 -17.02 -2.23
C VAL A 134 -0.80 -17.63 -3.58
N ASP A 135 -0.61 -18.94 -3.66
CA ASP A 135 -1.08 -19.76 -4.77
C ASP A 135 -2.60 -19.65 -4.79
N THR A 136 -3.11 -18.81 -5.66
CA THR A 136 -4.53 -18.71 -5.95
C THR A 136 -4.94 -19.78 -6.96
N GLY A 137 -4.44 -20.99 -6.80
CA GLY A 137 -4.84 -22.17 -7.53
C GLY A 137 -6.20 -22.68 -7.08
N ALA A 138 -7.24 -21.95 -7.39
CA ALA A 138 -8.60 -22.49 -7.42
C ALA A 138 -9.08 -22.44 -8.87
N GLU A 139 -8.74 -23.46 -9.64
CA GLU A 139 -9.47 -23.76 -10.86
C GLU A 139 -10.90 -24.15 -10.49
N PRO A 140 -11.93 -23.54 -11.11
CA PRO A 140 -13.28 -24.05 -10.95
C PRO A 140 -13.38 -25.38 -11.70
N SER A 141 -13.53 -26.44 -10.94
CA SER A 141 -13.91 -27.76 -11.44
C SER A 141 -15.19 -27.64 -12.27
N ALA A 142 -15.05 -27.80 -13.57
CA ALA A 142 -16.18 -28.04 -14.47
C ALA A 142 -16.78 -29.41 -14.16
N GLY A 143 -17.88 -29.40 -13.42
CA GLY A 143 -18.73 -30.60 -13.22
C GLY A 143 -19.59 -30.81 -14.44
N SER A 144 -19.29 -31.88 -15.18
CA SER A 144 -20.16 -32.46 -16.18
C SER A 144 -21.34 -33.15 -15.51
N ALA A 145 -22.50 -32.97 -16.03
CA ALA A 145 -23.58 -33.91 -16.35
C ALA A 145 -24.93 -33.21 -16.34
#